data_b687591f3087533e2b82a42451f9dfa7
#
_entry.id   b687591f3087533e2b82a42451f9dfa7
#
_cell.length_a   1.000
_cell.length_b   1.000
_cell.length_c   1.000
_cell.angle_alpha   90.00
_cell.angle_beta   90.00
_cell.angle_gamma   90.00
#
_symmetry.space_group_name_H-M   'P 1'
#
loop_
_entity.id
_entity.type
_entity.pdbx_description
1 polymer ?
#
loop_
_entity_poly.entity_id
_entity_poly.type
_entity_poly.pdbx_seq_one_letter_code
_entity_poly.pdbx_strand_id
1 'polypeptide(L)'
;MYKGQSITVIIPCLNEEQGVERILRAMPDFVDEVIVVDNNSIDRTSEVAASLGAKVIREDVRGYGRSYKRGFASATSDLIVTLDGDHSYPVDALSYLLEAFLHLNVDFLNASRFPVRDRRAMSFKHKFGNLVQSLAMSILFFRWVRDSQSGMWVFRRAILADMKLESDGMAFSEEIKIEALRHPRIRFGEISIQYSSRLGETKLNPWRDGFHNLAFLLKKRLFP
;
A
#
# COMPACT_ATOMS: atom_id res chain seq x y z
N MET A 1 8.00 16.50 -9.40
CA MET A 1 7.87 17.17 -8.04
C MET A 1 6.49 17.75 -7.86
N TYR A 2 5.93 17.58 -6.68
CA TYR A 2 4.61 18.10 -6.32
C TYR A 2 4.72 19.11 -5.18
N LYS A 3 4.42 20.39 -5.45
CA LYS A 3 4.54 21.50 -4.46
C LYS A 3 5.87 21.51 -3.68
N GLY A 4 6.98 21.30 -4.39
CA GLY A 4 8.33 21.33 -3.81
C GLY A 4 8.78 20.03 -3.12
N GLN A 5 7.94 18.97 -3.12
CA GLN A 5 8.30 17.64 -2.61
C GLN A 5 8.57 16.69 -3.77
N SER A 6 9.65 15.93 -3.70
CA SER A 6 9.91 14.83 -4.63
C SER A 6 9.08 13.60 -4.26
N ILE A 7 8.66 12.81 -5.27
CA ILE A 7 7.73 11.69 -5.09
C ILE A 7 8.28 10.44 -5.75
N THR A 8 8.38 9.36 -4.99
CA THR A 8 8.55 8.00 -5.50
C THR A 8 7.25 7.22 -5.35
N VAL A 9 6.76 6.64 -6.43
CA VAL A 9 5.67 5.65 -6.39
C VAL A 9 6.27 4.24 -6.36
N ILE A 10 5.84 3.40 -5.41
CA ILE A 10 6.31 2.02 -5.26
C ILE A 10 5.16 1.05 -5.53
N ILE A 11 5.40 0.10 -6.43
CA ILE A 11 4.41 -0.85 -6.93
C ILE A 11 4.97 -2.27 -6.80
N PRO A 12 4.57 -3.04 -5.76
CA PRO A 12 4.89 -4.46 -5.71
C PRO A 12 4.05 -5.23 -6.74
N CYS A 13 4.71 -6.05 -7.54
CA CYS A 13 4.06 -6.82 -8.60
C CYS A 13 4.42 -8.30 -8.50
N LEU A 14 3.43 -9.16 -8.76
CA LEU A 14 3.60 -10.60 -8.97
C LEU A 14 2.63 -11.04 -10.05
N ASN A 15 3.10 -11.25 -11.29
CA ASN A 15 2.29 -11.55 -12.46
C ASN A 15 1.16 -10.53 -12.65
N GLU A 16 1.55 -9.28 -12.90
CA GLU A 16 0.63 -8.13 -13.05
C GLU A 16 0.94 -7.33 -14.33
N GLU A 17 1.36 -8.00 -15.43
CA GLU A 17 1.79 -7.32 -16.66
C GLU A 17 0.75 -6.32 -17.21
N GLN A 18 -0.55 -6.68 -17.18
CA GLN A 18 -1.63 -5.81 -17.66
C GLN A 18 -1.94 -4.67 -16.69
N GLY A 19 -1.87 -4.94 -15.39
CA GLY A 19 -2.13 -3.93 -14.35
C GLY A 19 -1.04 -2.89 -14.32
N VAL A 20 0.23 -3.32 -14.28
CA VAL A 20 1.38 -2.42 -14.25
C VAL A 20 1.48 -1.57 -15.51
N GLU A 21 1.14 -2.12 -16.69
CA GLU A 21 1.08 -1.34 -17.93
C GLU A 21 0.10 -0.17 -17.84
N ARG A 22 -1.13 -0.43 -17.37
CA ARG A 22 -2.14 0.62 -17.23
C ARG A 22 -1.76 1.67 -16.20
N ILE A 23 -1.21 1.23 -15.06
CA ILE A 23 -0.73 2.14 -14.02
C ILE A 23 0.35 3.06 -14.57
N LEU A 24 1.37 2.51 -15.24
CA LEU A 24 2.50 3.30 -15.73
C LEU A 24 2.10 4.27 -16.84
N ARG A 25 1.21 3.85 -17.76
CA ARG A 25 0.70 4.75 -18.82
C ARG A 25 -0.16 5.91 -18.28
N ALA A 26 -0.79 5.72 -17.12
CA ALA A 26 -1.61 6.74 -16.47
C ALA A 26 -0.84 7.58 -15.43
N MET A 27 0.46 7.28 -15.23
CA MET A 27 1.26 7.94 -14.18
C MET A 27 1.41 9.44 -14.47
N PRO A 28 1.06 10.32 -13.51
CA PRO A 28 1.17 11.76 -13.71
C PRO A 28 2.63 12.25 -13.79
N ASP A 29 2.87 13.29 -14.60
CA ASP A 29 4.21 13.88 -14.82
C ASP A 29 4.86 14.47 -13.55
N PHE A 30 4.10 14.73 -12.48
CA PHE A 30 4.65 15.22 -11.22
C PHE A 30 5.32 14.13 -10.38
N VAL A 31 5.17 12.85 -10.74
CA VAL A 31 5.88 11.73 -10.09
C VAL A 31 7.32 11.71 -10.60
N ASP A 32 8.28 11.78 -9.68
CA ASP A 32 9.71 11.87 -10.04
C ASP A 32 10.32 10.50 -10.32
N GLU A 33 9.88 9.46 -9.61
CA GLU A 33 10.38 8.10 -9.75
C GLU A 33 9.25 7.09 -9.58
N VAL A 34 9.22 6.05 -10.43
CA VAL A 34 8.38 4.87 -10.22
C VAL A 34 9.28 3.66 -10.03
N ILE A 35 9.12 2.98 -8.90
CA ILE A 35 9.82 1.73 -8.58
C ILE A 35 8.81 0.59 -8.64
N VAL A 36 8.99 -0.31 -9.60
CA VAL A 36 8.27 -1.57 -9.68
C VAL A 36 9.12 -2.65 -9.02
N VAL A 37 8.61 -3.25 -7.95
CA VAL A 37 9.28 -4.37 -7.29
C VAL A 37 8.66 -5.67 -7.79
N ASP A 38 9.36 -6.32 -8.70
CA ASP A 38 8.95 -7.61 -9.24
C ASP A 38 9.25 -8.74 -8.25
N ASN A 39 8.21 -9.30 -7.66
CA ASN A 39 8.32 -10.36 -6.66
C ASN A 39 8.31 -11.77 -7.27
N ASN A 40 9.25 -12.00 -8.18
CA ASN A 40 9.44 -13.28 -8.86
C ASN A 40 8.27 -13.65 -9.79
N SER A 41 7.88 -12.71 -10.68
CA SER A 41 6.90 -12.93 -11.75
C SER A 41 7.45 -13.90 -12.81
N ILE A 42 6.52 -14.61 -13.43
CA ILE A 42 6.79 -15.54 -14.55
C ILE A 42 6.19 -15.04 -15.87
N ASP A 43 5.44 -13.94 -15.83
CA ASP A 43 4.92 -13.22 -16.99
C ASP A 43 5.84 -12.07 -17.38
N ARG A 44 5.38 -11.18 -18.26
CA ARG A 44 6.17 -10.05 -18.77
C ARG A 44 6.14 -8.80 -17.88
N THR A 45 5.75 -8.93 -16.61
CA THR A 45 5.64 -7.79 -15.67
C THR A 45 6.89 -6.91 -15.66
N SER A 46 8.09 -7.49 -15.46
CA SER A 46 9.35 -6.76 -15.43
C SER A 46 9.69 -6.08 -16.77
N GLU A 47 9.48 -6.78 -17.89
CA GLU A 47 9.76 -6.24 -19.23
C GLU A 47 8.87 -5.06 -19.56
N VAL A 48 7.56 -5.20 -19.29
CA VAL A 48 6.56 -4.13 -19.48
C VAL A 48 6.89 -2.92 -18.63
N ALA A 49 7.17 -3.14 -17.34
CA ALA A 49 7.52 -2.05 -16.43
C ALA A 49 8.77 -1.27 -16.88
N ALA A 50 9.85 -1.99 -17.26
CA ALA A 50 11.08 -1.38 -17.74
C ALA A 50 10.88 -0.61 -19.04
N SER A 51 10.09 -1.15 -19.99
CA SER A 51 9.82 -0.50 -21.28
C SER A 51 9.05 0.82 -21.14
N LEU A 52 8.31 0.99 -20.05
CA LEU A 52 7.55 2.21 -19.71
C LEU A 52 8.30 3.15 -18.76
N GLY A 53 9.61 2.93 -18.57
CA GLY A 53 10.50 3.84 -17.84
C GLY A 53 10.51 3.65 -16.32
N ALA A 54 9.85 2.62 -15.77
CA ALA A 54 9.94 2.33 -14.35
C ALA A 54 11.32 1.72 -14.00
N LYS A 55 11.81 2.06 -12.81
CA LYS A 55 12.94 1.38 -12.19
C LYS A 55 12.48 0.02 -11.66
N VAL A 56 12.89 -1.05 -12.32
CA VAL A 56 12.52 -2.42 -11.90
C VAL A 56 13.53 -2.96 -10.91
N ILE A 57 13.04 -3.46 -9.79
CA ILE A 57 13.85 -4.14 -8.77
C ILE A 57 13.30 -5.55 -8.60
N ARG A 58 14.15 -6.56 -8.75
CA ARG A 58 13.78 -7.94 -8.53
C ARG A 58 13.90 -8.32 -7.06
N GLU A 59 12.89 -9.02 -6.56
CA GLU A 59 12.87 -9.67 -5.25
C GLU A 59 12.51 -11.16 -5.44
N ASP A 60 13.51 -12.01 -5.28
CA ASP A 60 13.38 -13.44 -5.61
C ASP A 60 12.58 -14.22 -4.56
N VAL A 61 12.52 -13.74 -3.33
CA VAL A 61 11.75 -14.37 -2.27
C VAL A 61 10.35 -13.75 -2.19
N ARG A 62 9.32 -14.56 -2.42
CA ARG A 62 7.93 -14.10 -2.38
C ARG A 62 7.54 -13.52 -1.04
N GLY A 63 6.88 -12.37 -1.07
CA GLY A 63 6.36 -11.71 0.12
C GLY A 63 5.94 -10.25 -0.14
N TYR A 64 4.70 -9.93 0.17
CA TYR A 64 4.14 -8.59 -0.01
C TYR A 64 4.93 -7.52 0.77
N GLY A 65 5.14 -7.75 2.07
CA GLY A 65 5.94 -6.85 2.91
C GLY A 65 7.41 -6.81 2.49
N ARG A 66 7.96 -7.94 2.04
CA ARG A 66 9.33 -8.00 1.53
C ARG A 66 9.50 -7.08 0.30
N SER A 67 8.56 -7.12 -0.62
CA SER A 67 8.57 -6.25 -1.80
C SER A 67 8.53 -4.78 -1.42
N TYR A 68 7.67 -4.39 -0.49
CA TYR A 68 7.63 -3.01 -0.02
C TYR A 68 8.93 -2.58 0.65
N LYS A 69 9.47 -3.39 1.56
CA LYS A 69 10.76 -3.09 2.23
C LYS A 69 11.89 -2.92 1.21
N ARG A 70 11.91 -3.74 0.16
CA ARG A 70 12.89 -3.62 -0.94
C ARG A 70 12.72 -2.30 -1.71
N GLY A 71 11.48 -1.92 -2.03
CA GLY A 71 11.15 -0.64 -2.66
C GLY A 71 11.50 0.55 -1.79
N PHE A 72 11.15 0.52 -0.50
CA PHE A 72 11.47 1.59 0.45
C PHE A 72 12.96 1.83 0.60
N ALA A 73 13.76 0.76 0.65
CA ALA A 73 15.23 0.86 0.72
C ALA A 73 15.86 1.50 -0.53
N SER A 74 15.14 1.50 -1.65
CA SER A 74 15.63 2.03 -2.94
C SER A 74 15.09 3.41 -3.29
N ALA A 75 14.09 3.90 -2.58
CA ALA A 75 13.48 5.21 -2.77
C ALA A 75 14.34 6.32 -2.16
N THR A 76 14.47 7.43 -2.88
CA THR A 76 15.28 8.59 -2.45
C THR A 76 14.46 9.87 -2.25
N SER A 77 13.24 9.93 -2.77
CA SER A 77 12.35 11.08 -2.72
C SER A 77 11.88 11.43 -1.30
N ASP A 78 11.32 12.62 -1.13
CA ASP A 78 10.77 13.12 0.13
C ASP A 78 9.53 12.34 0.56
N LEU A 79 8.66 12.06 -0.41
CA LEU A 79 7.41 11.34 -0.22
C LEU A 79 7.44 9.99 -0.94
N ILE A 80 6.86 8.99 -0.29
CA ILE A 80 6.59 7.69 -0.88
C ILE A 80 5.08 7.54 -1.03
N VAL A 81 4.66 7.13 -2.22
CA VAL A 81 3.30 6.67 -2.51
C VAL A 81 3.33 5.19 -2.86
N THR A 82 2.36 4.43 -2.37
CA THR A 82 2.25 3.01 -2.69
C THR A 82 0.99 2.71 -3.50
N LEU A 83 1.09 1.79 -4.45
CA LEU A 83 -0.01 1.26 -5.26
C LEU A 83 0.16 -0.24 -5.43
N ASP A 84 -0.94 -1.00 -5.41
CA ASP A 84 -0.88 -2.41 -5.83
C ASP A 84 -0.81 -2.52 -7.36
N GLY A 85 -0.07 -3.51 -7.88
CA GLY A 85 0.18 -3.68 -9.32
C GLY A 85 -1.03 -4.10 -10.16
N ASP A 86 -2.16 -4.43 -9.53
CA ASP A 86 -3.38 -4.96 -10.16
C ASP A 86 -4.35 -3.89 -10.69
N HIS A 87 -3.96 -2.62 -10.68
CA HIS A 87 -4.76 -1.48 -11.11
C HIS A 87 -6.10 -1.28 -10.35
N SER A 88 -6.23 -1.83 -9.15
CA SER A 88 -7.44 -1.63 -8.33
C SER A 88 -7.49 -0.28 -7.63
N TYR A 89 -6.34 0.35 -7.42
CA TYR A 89 -6.22 1.71 -6.91
C TYR A 89 -6.16 2.73 -8.05
N PRO A 90 -6.90 3.84 -7.94
CA PRO A 90 -6.98 4.85 -9.00
C PRO A 90 -5.71 5.70 -9.05
N VAL A 91 -4.98 5.66 -10.16
CA VAL A 91 -3.78 6.48 -10.39
C VAL A 91 -4.13 7.97 -10.47
N ASP A 92 -5.29 8.30 -11.03
CA ASP A 92 -5.82 9.68 -11.12
C ASP A 92 -6.15 10.29 -9.76
N ALA A 93 -6.31 9.48 -8.70
CA ALA A 93 -6.47 9.99 -7.34
C ALA A 93 -5.16 10.46 -6.68
N LEU A 94 -4.00 10.28 -7.32
CA LEU A 94 -2.71 10.66 -6.72
C LEU A 94 -2.64 12.15 -6.36
N SER A 95 -3.12 13.04 -7.24
CA SER A 95 -3.17 14.47 -6.95
C SER A 95 -4.06 14.79 -5.75
N TYR A 96 -5.25 14.19 -5.69
CA TYR A 96 -6.16 14.36 -4.55
C TYR A 96 -5.54 13.83 -3.24
N LEU A 97 -4.85 12.68 -3.30
CA LEU A 97 -4.18 12.10 -2.15
C LEU A 97 -3.07 13.01 -1.61
N LEU A 98 -2.24 13.55 -2.50
CA LEU A 98 -1.15 14.46 -2.14
C LEU A 98 -1.67 15.80 -1.61
N GLU A 99 -2.74 16.35 -2.20
CA GLU A 99 -3.41 17.56 -1.67
C GLU A 99 -3.92 17.31 -0.25
N ALA A 100 -4.62 16.20 -0.02
CA ALA A 100 -5.13 15.84 1.30
C ALA A 100 -4.00 15.62 2.31
N PHE A 101 -2.90 14.96 1.90
CA PHE A 101 -1.72 14.75 2.73
C PHE A 101 -1.12 16.07 3.22
N LEU A 102 -0.94 17.02 2.30
CA LEU A 102 -0.38 18.34 2.62
C LEU A 102 -1.37 19.19 3.44
N HIS A 103 -2.66 19.18 3.08
CA HIS A 103 -3.70 19.97 3.76
C HIS A 103 -3.92 19.51 5.19
N LEU A 104 -4.00 18.19 5.41
CA LEU A 104 -4.14 17.59 6.75
C LEU A 104 -2.85 17.68 7.57
N ASN A 105 -1.74 18.06 6.93
CA ASN A 105 -0.42 18.16 7.56
C ASN A 105 -0.05 16.90 8.34
N VAL A 106 -0.25 15.74 7.73
CA VAL A 106 0.07 14.42 8.29
C VAL A 106 1.42 13.92 7.81
N ASP A 107 1.97 12.92 8.49
CA ASP A 107 3.23 12.28 8.12
C ASP A 107 2.99 10.91 7.46
N PHE A 108 1.83 10.30 7.72
CA PHE A 108 1.32 9.09 7.08
C PHE A 108 -0.18 9.25 6.77
N LEU A 109 -0.56 9.06 5.52
CA LEU A 109 -1.95 9.07 5.05
C LEU A 109 -2.33 7.71 4.50
N ASN A 110 -3.36 7.08 5.06
CA ASN A 110 -3.96 5.85 4.56
C ASN A 110 -5.12 6.18 3.62
N ALA A 111 -5.12 5.62 2.41
CA ALA A 111 -6.22 5.74 1.47
C ALA A 111 -7.21 4.60 1.68
N SER A 112 -8.28 4.86 2.40
CA SER A 112 -9.33 3.87 2.70
C SER A 112 -10.17 3.57 1.46
N ARG A 113 -10.39 2.28 1.19
CA ARG A 113 -11.28 1.79 0.13
C ARG A 113 -12.76 1.90 0.50
N PHE A 114 -13.07 2.30 1.73
CA PHE A 114 -14.43 2.42 2.24
C PHE A 114 -14.93 3.87 2.26
N PRO A 115 -16.22 4.08 1.90
CA PRO A 115 -17.20 3.09 1.45
C PRO A 115 -16.91 2.60 0.02
N VAL A 116 -16.98 1.26 -0.18
CA VAL A 116 -16.80 0.67 -1.53
C VAL A 116 -18.05 0.96 -2.36
N ARG A 117 -17.93 1.86 -3.34
CA ARG A 117 -19.04 2.27 -4.23
C ARG A 117 -19.32 1.25 -5.33
N ASP A 118 -18.29 0.72 -5.95
CA ASP A 118 -18.43 -0.35 -6.94
C ASP A 118 -18.57 -1.70 -6.22
N ARG A 119 -19.76 -2.32 -6.35
CA ARG A 119 -20.04 -3.64 -5.75
C ARG A 119 -19.18 -4.76 -6.30
N ARG A 120 -18.62 -4.60 -7.50
CA ARG A 120 -17.76 -5.58 -8.17
C ARG A 120 -16.30 -5.51 -7.66
N ALA A 121 -15.89 -4.36 -7.14
CA ALA A 121 -14.51 -4.15 -6.70
C ALA A 121 -14.13 -5.00 -5.47
N MET A 122 -15.09 -5.37 -4.63
CA MET A 122 -14.81 -6.16 -3.42
C MET A 122 -15.99 -7.05 -3.06
N SER A 123 -15.73 -8.36 -2.92
CA SER A 123 -16.76 -9.31 -2.49
C SER A 123 -17.24 -9.05 -1.06
N PHE A 124 -18.44 -9.54 -0.73
CA PHE A 124 -18.98 -9.41 0.63
C PHE A 124 -18.06 -10.02 1.69
N LYS A 125 -17.46 -11.20 1.39
CA LYS A 125 -16.51 -11.88 2.29
C LYS A 125 -15.29 -11.01 2.61
N HIS A 126 -14.71 -10.35 1.60
CA HIS A 126 -13.59 -9.44 1.78
C HIS A 126 -13.99 -8.18 2.56
N LYS A 127 -15.19 -7.61 2.30
CA LYS A 127 -15.69 -6.45 3.07
C LYS A 127 -15.86 -6.81 4.54
N PHE A 128 -16.48 -7.95 4.83
CA PHE A 128 -16.68 -8.42 6.20
C PHE A 128 -15.36 -8.71 6.90
N GLY A 129 -14.45 -9.45 6.24
CA GLY A 129 -13.12 -9.72 6.80
C GLY A 129 -12.33 -8.46 7.10
N ASN A 130 -12.34 -7.48 6.20
CA ASN A 130 -11.70 -6.19 6.43
C ASN A 130 -12.33 -5.43 7.60
N LEU A 131 -13.66 -5.42 7.70
CA LEU A 131 -14.36 -4.78 8.83
C LEU A 131 -13.93 -5.38 10.17
N VAL A 132 -13.87 -6.72 10.27
CA VAL A 132 -13.43 -7.41 11.49
C VAL A 132 -11.99 -7.04 11.83
N GLN A 133 -11.07 -7.03 10.86
CA GLN A 133 -9.67 -6.69 11.08
C GLN A 133 -9.49 -5.21 11.44
N SER A 134 -10.19 -4.30 10.77
CA SER A 134 -10.14 -2.88 11.08
C SER A 134 -10.71 -2.58 12.48
N LEU A 135 -11.77 -3.26 12.88
CA LEU A 135 -12.33 -3.15 14.22
C LEU A 135 -11.36 -3.70 15.28
N ALA A 136 -10.78 -4.89 15.05
CA ALA A 136 -9.78 -5.48 15.92
C ALA A 136 -8.57 -4.57 16.09
N MET A 137 -8.04 -4.02 14.98
CA MET A 137 -6.94 -3.06 15.02
C MET A 137 -7.31 -1.81 15.82
N SER A 138 -8.51 -1.25 15.58
CA SER A 138 -8.98 -0.05 16.28
C SER A 138 -9.09 -0.25 17.78
N ILE A 139 -9.61 -1.40 18.22
CA ILE A 139 -9.74 -1.76 19.65
C ILE A 139 -8.36 -1.99 20.27
N LEU A 140 -7.51 -2.81 19.62
CA LEU A 140 -6.21 -3.20 20.18
C LEU A 140 -5.25 -2.01 20.32
N PHE A 141 -5.30 -1.06 19.39
CA PHE A 141 -4.39 0.08 19.36
C PHE A 141 -5.01 1.41 19.79
N PHE A 142 -6.29 1.40 20.22
CA PHE A 142 -7.02 2.58 20.72
C PHE A 142 -7.05 3.76 19.75
N ARG A 143 -7.08 3.44 18.43
CA ARG A 143 -7.13 4.41 17.34
C ARG A 143 -8.10 3.93 16.27
N TRP A 144 -8.98 4.80 15.81
CA TRP A 144 -9.93 4.44 14.76
C TRP A 144 -9.24 4.29 13.41
N VAL A 145 -9.39 3.12 12.76
CA VAL A 145 -8.89 2.82 11.42
C VAL A 145 -10.04 2.22 10.61
N ARG A 146 -10.38 2.85 9.49
CA ARG A 146 -11.48 2.37 8.62
C ARG A 146 -11.08 1.19 7.76
N ASP A 147 -9.81 1.19 7.29
CA ASP A 147 -9.30 0.20 6.35
C ASP A 147 -7.88 -0.24 6.73
N SER A 148 -7.81 -1.28 7.56
CA SER A 148 -6.54 -1.87 7.98
C SER A 148 -5.79 -2.55 6.83
N GLN A 149 -6.49 -2.96 5.77
CA GLN A 149 -5.94 -3.75 4.66
C GLN A 149 -5.69 -2.94 3.38
N SER A 150 -5.86 -1.61 3.39
CA SER A 150 -5.51 -0.80 2.23
C SER A 150 -4.02 -0.86 1.93
N GLY A 151 -3.65 -1.01 0.65
CA GLY A 151 -2.27 -0.98 0.15
C GLY A 151 -1.85 0.37 -0.45
N MET A 152 -2.74 1.37 -0.47
CA MET A 152 -2.44 2.71 -0.98
C MET A 152 -2.17 3.69 0.17
N TRP A 153 -0.94 4.17 0.25
CA TRP A 153 -0.49 5.09 1.31
C TRP A 153 0.31 6.24 0.70
N VAL A 154 0.31 7.38 1.38
CA VAL A 154 1.28 8.47 1.17
C VAL A 154 1.96 8.76 2.49
N PHE A 155 3.28 8.81 2.51
CA PHE A 155 4.00 9.12 3.73
C PHE A 155 5.36 9.77 3.47
N ARG A 156 5.87 10.50 4.46
CA ARG A 156 7.22 11.05 4.42
C ARG A 156 8.23 9.92 4.54
N ARG A 157 9.15 9.80 3.58
CA ARG A 157 10.19 8.75 3.62
C ARG A 157 10.97 8.75 4.94
N ALA A 158 11.18 9.91 5.53
CA ALA A 158 11.93 10.05 6.78
C ALA A 158 11.35 9.23 7.95
N ILE A 159 10.03 8.99 8.00
CA ILE A 159 9.41 8.23 9.10
C ILE A 159 9.79 6.75 9.10
N LEU A 160 10.30 6.23 7.98
CA LEU A 160 10.75 4.82 7.92
C LEU A 160 11.87 4.52 8.93
N ALA A 161 12.69 5.51 9.27
CA ALA A 161 13.75 5.36 10.27
C ALA A 161 13.21 5.12 11.70
N ASP A 162 11.97 5.54 11.95
CA ASP A 162 11.30 5.42 13.25
C ASP A 162 10.37 4.18 13.34
N MET A 163 10.23 3.41 12.25
CA MET A 163 9.31 2.26 12.16
C MET A 163 10.05 0.93 12.21
N LYS A 164 9.50 -0.01 12.97
CA LYS A 164 9.97 -1.39 13.04
C LYS A 164 9.13 -2.30 12.14
N LEU A 165 9.56 -2.46 10.88
CA LEU A 165 8.85 -3.19 9.84
C LEU A 165 9.50 -4.57 9.63
N GLU A 166 8.95 -5.60 10.25
CA GLU A 166 9.51 -6.96 10.26
C GLU A 166 8.75 -7.93 9.35
N SER A 167 7.43 -7.72 9.18
CA SER A 167 6.59 -8.63 8.40
C SER A 167 7.02 -8.72 6.94
N ASP A 168 7.16 -9.94 6.41
CA ASP A 168 7.43 -10.19 5.00
C ASP A 168 6.15 -10.47 4.19
N GLY A 169 5.07 -10.85 4.85
CA GLY A 169 3.80 -11.25 4.24
C GLY A 169 2.74 -10.15 4.19
N MET A 170 1.47 -10.58 4.05
CA MET A 170 0.32 -9.69 3.92
C MET A 170 0.04 -8.85 5.17
N ALA A 171 0.45 -9.33 6.37
CA ALA A 171 0.34 -8.58 7.62
C ALA A 171 1.14 -7.25 7.61
N PHE A 172 2.06 -7.08 6.66
CA PHE A 172 2.79 -5.84 6.46
C PHE A 172 1.89 -4.62 6.29
N SER A 173 0.75 -4.80 5.59
CA SER A 173 -0.23 -3.71 5.40
C SER A 173 -0.79 -3.20 6.74
N GLU A 174 -0.97 -4.09 7.72
CA GLU A 174 -1.36 -3.71 9.08
C GLU A 174 -0.18 -3.16 9.86
N GLU A 175 0.98 -3.81 9.77
CA GLU A 175 2.17 -3.44 10.51
C GLU A 175 2.59 -2.00 10.30
N ILE A 176 2.70 -1.54 9.05
CA ILE A 176 3.11 -0.16 8.75
C ILE A 176 2.15 0.88 9.34
N LYS A 177 0.84 0.59 9.34
CA LYS A 177 -0.16 1.46 9.96
C LYS A 177 -0.06 1.46 11.48
N ILE A 178 0.16 0.30 12.10
CA ILE A 178 0.36 0.17 13.55
C ILE A 178 1.58 0.97 13.99
N GLU A 179 2.69 0.84 13.29
CA GLU A 179 3.91 1.60 13.58
C GLU A 179 3.66 3.10 13.47
N ALA A 180 2.98 3.55 12.39
CA ALA A 180 2.60 4.95 12.24
C ALA A 180 1.67 5.46 13.35
N LEU A 181 0.65 4.66 13.73
CA LEU A 181 -0.34 5.03 14.75
C LEU A 181 0.22 5.08 16.17
N ARG A 182 1.19 4.21 16.47
CA ARG A 182 1.79 4.08 17.82
C ARG A 182 2.89 5.10 18.06
N HIS A 183 3.53 5.57 17.00
CA HIS A 183 4.67 6.47 17.13
C HIS A 183 4.21 7.89 17.51
N PRO A 184 4.66 8.46 18.64
CA PRO A 184 4.13 9.72 19.18
C PRO A 184 4.39 10.95 18.29
N ARG A 185 5.39 10.88 17.41
CA ARG A 185 5.77 11.97 16.50
C ARG A 185 5.15 11.86 15.11
N ILE A 186 4.49 10.73 14.78
CA ILE A 186 3.91 10.51 13.46
C ILE A 186 2.42 10.87 13.50
N ARG A 187 2.05 11.86 12.72
CA ARG A 187 0.65 12.26 12.52
C ARG A 187 0.03 11.37 11.46
N PHE A 188 -0.88 10.53 11.88
CA PHE A 188 -1.61 9.61 11.00
C PHE A 188 -2.93 10.23 10.56
N GLY A 189 -3.25 10.11 9.26
CA GLY A 189 -4.52 10.49 8.67
C GLY A 189 -5.10 9.38 7.80
N GLU A 190 -6.40 9.48 7.53
CA GLU A 190 -7.09 8.55 6.64
C GLU A 190 -8.16 9.28 5.84
N ILE A 191 -8.15 9.05 4.52
CA ILE A 191 -9.19 9.56 3.60
C ILE A 191 -9.76 8.43 2.78
N SER A 192 -10.98 8.62 2.25
CA SER A 192 -11.60 7.62 1.36
C SER A 192 -11.22 7.88 -0.10
N ILE A 193 -10.97 6.80 -0.81
CA ILE A 193 -10.74 6.82 -2.27
C ILE A 193 -11.77 5.94 -2.98
N GLN A 194 -11.90 6.13 -4.28
CA GLN A 194 -12.68 5.24 -5.11
C GLN A 194 -11.82 4.01 -5.43
N TYR A 195 -12.32 2.82 -5.06
CA TYR A 195 -11.64 1.54 -5.29
C TYR A 195 -12.35 0.79 -6.41
N SER A 196 -11.60 0.24 -7.36
CA SER A 196 -12.09 -0.41 -8.57
C SER A 196 -11.84 -1.91 -8.58
N SER A 197 -12.47 -2.61 -9.50
CA SER A 197 -12.19 -4.04 -9.74
C SER A 197 -10.76 -4.19 -10.24
N ARG A 198 -10.05 -5.15 -9.64
CA ARG A 198 -8.69 -5.52 -10.05
C ARG A 198 -8.63 -6.13 -11.44
N LEU A 199 -7.50 -6.00 -12.08
CA LEU A 199 -7.11 -6.81 -13.23
C LEU A 199 -6.37 -8.06 -12.75
N GLY A 200 -6.55 -9.17 -13.47
CA GLY A 200 -5.88 -10.41 -13.12
C GLY A 200 -6.54 -11.20 -11.98
N GLU A 201 -5.84 -12.22 -11.51
CA GLU A 201 -6.37 -13.20 -10.53
C GLU A 201 -6.12 -12.75 -9.09
N THR A 202 -7.04 -13.12 -8.20
CA THR A 202 -6.88 -12.92 -6.76
C THR A 202 -5.95 -14.00 -6.19
N LYS A 203 -4.82 -13.57 -5.63
CA LYS A 203 -3.79 -14.45 -5.06
C LYS A 203 -3.97 -14.69 -3.56
N LEU A 204 -4.97 -14.04 -2.95
CA LEU A 204 -5.26 -14.10 -1.51
C LEU A 204 -6.24 -15.22 -1.17
N ASN A 205 -5.97 -15.92 -0.07
CA ASN A 205 -6.94 -16.80 0.57
C ASN A 205 -7.59 -16.06 1.75
N PRO A 206 -8.88 -15.64 1.65
CA PRO A 206 -9.50 -14.77 2.64
C PRO A 206 -9.50 -15.32 4.06
N TRP A 207 -9.66 -16.63 4.22
CA TRP A 207 -9.70 -17.26 5.54
C TRP A 207 -8.32 -17.42 6.16
N ARG A 208 -7.39 -18.00 5.40
CA ARG A 208 -6.02 -18.24 5.89
C ARG A 208 -5.31 -16.91 6.20
N ASP A 209 -5.38 -15.97 5.26
CA ASP A 209 -4.71 -14.68 5.42
C ASP A 209 -5.40 -13.85 6.50
N GLY A 210 -6.75 -13.92 6.59
CA GLY A 210 -7.50 -13.26 7.65
C GLY A 210 -7.14 -13.73 9.05
N PHE A 211 -6.99 -15.05 9.27
CA PHE A 211 -6.55 -15.59 10.56
C PHE A 211 -5.11 -15.21 10.90
N HIS A 212 -4.21 -15.27 9.92
CA HIS A 212 -2.82 -14.85 10.12
C HIS A 212 -2.71 -13.38 10.51
N ASN A 213 -3.45 -12.50 9.84
CA ASN A 213 -3.45 -11.08 10.13
C ASN A 213 -4.03 -10.80 11.52
N LEU A 214 -5.13 -11.46 11.92
CA LEU A 214 -5.69 -11.29 13.26
C LEU A 214 -4.72 -11.77 14.36
N ALA A 215 -4.07 -12.92 14.15
CA ALA A 215 -3.02 -13.42 15.04
C ALA A 215 -1.83 -12.45 15.12
N PHE A 216 -1.46 -11.85 13.98
CA PHE A 216 -0.42 -10.83 13.91
C PHE A 216 -0.79 -9.58 14.75
N LEU A 217 -2.03 -9.07 14.64
CA LEU A 217 -2.50 -7.93 15.45
C LEU A 217 -2.35 -8.19 16.95
N LEU A 218 -2.76 -9.38 17.39
CA LEU A 218 -2.62 -9.78 18.79
C LEU A 218 -1.15 -9.88 19.22
N LYS A 219 -0.32 -10.53 18.40
CA LYS A 219 1.12 -10.64 18.65
C LYS A 219 1.77 -9.26 18.76
N LYS A 220 1.51 -8.36 17.81
CA LYS A 220 2.08 -7.00 17.77
C LYS A 220 1.60 -6.13 18.92
N ARG A 221 0.42 -6.42 19.51
CA ARG A 221 -0.10 -5.74 20.71
C ARG A 221 0.61 -6.22 21.99
N LEU A 222 0.87 -7.53 22.10
CA LEU A 222 1.44 -8.16 23.29
C LEU A 222 2.98 -8.08 23.31
N PHE A 223 3.60 -8.12 22.14
CA PHE A 223 5.06 -8.12 21.94
C PHE A 223 5.42 -7.00 20.94
N PRO A 224 5.45 -5.76 21.39
CA PRO A 224 5.65 -4.59 20.53
C PRO A 224 7.08 -4.46 19.98
#